data_cd5974682570fe3e62fdf72375b06161
#
_entry.id   cd5974682570fe3e62fdf72375b06161
#
_cell.length_a   1.000
_cell.length_b   1.000
_cell.length_c   1.000
_cell.angle_alpha   90.00
_cell.angle_beta   90.00
_cell.angle_gamma   90.00
#
_symmetry.space_group_name_H-M   'P 1'
#
loop_
_entity.id
_entity.type
_entity.pdbx_description
1 polymer ?
#
loop_
_entity_poly.entity_id
_entity_poly.type
_entity_poly.pdbx_seq_one_letter_code
_entity_poly.pdbx_strand_id
1 'polypeptide(L)'
;YTVGESVEDVSSEEIRIMYVPVRQELPSEEYNEIVENGFMKVKDTPLSTFSIDVDAAAYGNMRRYLNKGQLPPADAVRTEELINYFSYDYAKPTGDAPVKITTEVGACPWNPVHRLVRIGLKAREIPTENLPVSNLVFLIDVSGSMYGAERLDLVKSSLKLLVNNLRDKDRVAIVVYSGAAGERLP
;
A
#
# COMPACT_ATOMS: atom_id res chain seq x y z
N TYR A 1 10.09 -26.89 -37.86
CA TYR A 1 9.81 -28.30 -38.16
C TYR A 1 8.32 -28.52 -38.05
N THR A 2 7.74 -28.75 -39.22
CA THR A 2 6.39 -29.20 -39.51
C THR A 2 6.23 -30.65 -39.10
N VAL A 3 5.20 -30.99 -38.35
CA VAL A 3 4.54 -32.30 -38.45
C VAL A 3 3.06 -32.07 -38.23
N GLY A 4 2.30 -32.30 -39.30
CA GLY A 4 0.88 -32.53 -39.24
C GLY A 4 0.64 -33.99 -38.87
N GLU A 5 -0.39 -34.22 -38.09
CA GLU A 5 -1.11 -35.50 -38.08
C GLU A 5 -2.55 -35.33 -37.59
N SER A 6 -3.37 -35.96 -38.30
CA SER A 6 -4.80 -36.18 -38.37
C SER A 6 -5.55 -36.22 -37.03
N VAL A 7 -6.69 -35.51 -37.07
CA VAL A 7 -7.75 -35.61 -36.05
C VAL A 7 -8.49 -36.93 -36.32
N GLU A 8 -8.42 -37.87 -35.37
CA GLU A 8 -9.38 -38.94 -35.24
C GLU A 8 -10.26 -38.70 -34.03
N ASP A 9 -11.51 -38.78 -34.23
CA ASP A 9 -12.71 -38.87 -33.46
C ASP A 9 -12.49 -39.20 -31.95
N VAL A 10 -12.79 -38.28 -31.06
CA VAL A 10 -12.87 -38.51 -29.62
C VAL A 10 -14.26 -38.14 -29.13
N SER A 11 -15.04 -39.19 -28.90
CA SER A 11 -16.27 -39.15 -28.12
C SER A 11 -16.01 -38.73 -26.67
N SER A 12 -16.89 -37.83 -26.18
CA SER A 12 -17.24 -37.55 -24.79
C SER A 12 -16.15 -37.23 -23.76
N GLU A 13 -16.14 -35.95 -23.39
CA GLU A 13 -15.89 -35.45 -22.02
C GLU A 13 -14.55 -35.76 -21.34
N GLU A 14 -13.49 -35.23 -21.86
CA GLU A 14 -12.36 -34.82 -21.00
C GLU A 14 -12.05 -33.34 -21.24
N ILE A 15 -12.48 -32.48 -20.30
CA ILE A 15 -12.00 -31.11 -20.23
C ILE A 15 -10.53 -31.15 -19.86
N ARG A 16 -9.65 -31.16 -20.83
CA ARG A 16 -8.22 -30.94 -20.64
C ARG A 16 -8.02 -29.47 -20.35
N ILE A 17 -7.89 -29.11 -19.05
CA ILE A 17 -7.38 -27.81 -18.65
C ILE A 17 -5.92 -27.75 -19.10
N MET A 18 -5.68 -27.14 -20.24
CA MET A 18 -4.31 -26.80 -20.65
C MET A 18 -3.83 -25.68 -19.73
N TYR A 19 -2.94 -26.03 -18.81
CA TYR A 19 -2.16 -25.05 -18.07
C TYR A 19 -1.21 -24.37 -19.10
N VAL A 20 -1.62 -23.23 -19.61
CA VAL A 20 -0.69 -22.35 -20.31
C VAL A 20 0.15 -21.70 -19.20
N PRO A 21 1.47 -21.96 -19.13
CA PRO A 21 2.31 -21.23 -18.20
C PRO A 21 2.24 -19.75 -18.60
N VAL A 22 1.53 -18.95 -17.84
CA VAL A 22 1.61 -17.50 -17.95
C VAL A 22 3.06 -17.17 -17.65
N ARG A 23 3.79 -16.71 -18.68
CA ARG A 23 5.13 -16.19 -18.51
C ARG A 23 4.98 -15.00 -17.57
N GLN A 24 5.27 -15.21 -16.28
CA GLN A 24 5.38 -14.13 -15.34
C GLN A 24 6.54 -13.26 -15.82
N GLU A 25 6.20 -12.11 -16.41
CA GLU A 25 7.18 -11.03 -16.49
C GLU A 25 7.55 -10.75 -15.03
N LEU A 26 8.82 -11.01 -14.69
CA LEU A 26 9.35 -10.70 -13.36
C LEU A 26 9.02 -9.22 -13.12
N PRO A 27 8.28 -8.91 -12.07
CA PRO A 27 7.99 -7.52 -11.76
C PRO A 27 9.32 -6.80 -11.57
N SER A 28 9.50 -5.69 -12.26
CA SER A 28 10.66 -4.80 -12.09
C SER A 28 10.64 -4.08 -10.73
N GLU A 29 9.71 -4.43 -9.87
CA GLU A 29 9.50 -3.86 -8.56
C GLU A 29 10.12 -4.78 -7.52
N GLU A 30 11.00 -4.22 -6.70
CA GLU A 30 11.63 -4.92 -5.58
C GLU A 30 10.92 -4.57 -4.28
N TYR A 31 10.70 -5.57 -3.43
CA TYR A 31 10.10 -5.43 -2.12
C TYR A 31 11.06 -6.00 -1.08
N ASN A 32 11.15 -5.32 0.06
CA ASN A 32 11.93 -5.83 1.19
C ASN A 32 11.25 -7.08 1.74
N GLU A 33 12.05 -8.11 2.01
CA GLU A 33 11.59 -9.35 2.63
C GLU A 33 10.86 -9.06 3.95
N ILE A 34 9.69 -9.69 4.12
CA ILE A 34 8.91 -9.61 5.35
C ILE A 34 9.34 -10.75 6.26
N VAL A 35 9.97 -10.41 7.38
CA VAL A 35 10.34 -11.37 8.42
C VAL A 35 9.29 -11.35 9.53
N GLU A 36 8.51 -12.40 9.64
CA GLU A 36 7.49 -12.52 10.67
C GLU A 36 8.08 -12.86 12.04
N ASN A 37 7.55 -12.22 13.08
CA ASN A 37 7.91 -12.51 14.45
C ASN A 37 7.22 -13.80 14.93
N GLY A 38 7.98 -14.68 15.58
CA GLY A 38 7.42 -15.86 16.22
C GLY A 38 6.68 -15.55 17.53
N PHE A 39 5.95 -16.54 18.04
CA PHE A 39 5.32 -16.44 19.37
C PHE A 39 6.37 -16.45 20.47
N MET A 40 6.21 -15.52 21.42
CA MET A 40 7.06 -15.40 22.60
C MET A 40 6.30 -15.82 23.85
N LYS A 41 6.99 -16.47 24.82
CA LYS A 41 6.40 -16.83 26.11
C LYS A 41 6.30 -15.58 26.99
N VAL A 42 5.11 -15.28 27.48
CA VAL A 42 4.87 -14.11 28.37
C VAL A 42 5.74 -14.12 29.63
N LYS A 43 6.09 -15.31 30.13
CA LYS A 43 6.98 -15.43 31.30
C LYS A 43 8.39 -14.92 31.03
N ASP A 44 8.87 -15.12 29.79
CA ASP A 44 10.23 -14.77 29.41
C ASP A 44 10.28 -13.33 28.82
N THR A 45 9.19 -12.92 28.14
CA THR A 45 9.08 -11.62 27.47
C THR A 45 7.69 -11.02 27.74
N PRO A 46 7.51 -10.38 28.92
CA PRO A 46 6.18 -9.89 29.35
C PRO A 46 5.72 -8.62 28.61
N LEU A 47 6.62 -7.93 27.91
CA LEU A 47 6.34 -6.71 27.14
C LEU A 47 6.51 -6.96 25.66
N SER A 48 5.58 -6.43 24.88
CA SER A 48 5.66 -6.38 23.41
C SER A 48 5.88 -4.95 22.97
N THR A 49 6.88 -4.73 22.12
CA THR A 49 7.15 -3.44 21.50
C THR A 49 6.87 -3.53 20.00
N PHE A 50 6.17 -2.55 19.48
CA PHE A 50 5.89 -2.45 18.05
C PHE A 50 5.95 -0.98 17.61
N SER A 51 6.33 -0.74 16.37
CA SER A 51 6.28 0.59 15.78
C SER A 51 4.85 0.90 15.32
N ILE A 52 4.48 2.18 15.44
CA ILE A 52 3.24 2.66 14.84
C ILE A 52 3.48 2.77 13.33
N ASP A 53 2.67 2.07 12.57
CA ASP A 53 2.61 2.18 11.13
C ASP A 53 1.26 2.81 10.74
N VAL A 54 1.29 3.80 9.85
CA VAL A 54 0.10 4.48 9.31
C VAL A 54 0.07 4.44 7.78
N ASP A 55 1.04 3.78 7.17
CA ASP A 55 1.09 3.63 5.72
C ASP A 55 -0.05 2.76 5.21
N ALA A 56 -0.45 3.00 3.98
CA ALA A 56 -1.57 2.30 3.32
C ALA A 56 -1.28 1.97 1.85
N ALA A 57 -0.03 2.18 1.39
CA ALA A 57 0.33 2.05 -0.01
C ALA A 57 0.24 0.60 -0.53
N ALA A 58 0.53 -0.39 0.32
CA ALA A 58 0.48 -1.80 -0.04
C ALA A 58 -0.93 -2.24 -0.48
N TYR A 59 -2.00 -1.65 0.10
CA TYR A 59 -3.37 -1.94 -0.35
C TYR A 59 -3.61 -1.48 -1.80
N GLY A 60 -3.12 -0.29 -2.17
CA GLY A 60 -3.19 0.23 -3.53
C GLY A 60 -2.44 -0.67 -4.53
N ASN A 61 -1.24 -1.11 -4.15
CA ASN A 61 -0.43 -2.04 -4.92
C ASN A 61 -1.13 -3.40 -5.09
N MET A 62 -1.63 -3.98 -4.02
CA MET A 62 -2.38 -5.23 -4.07
C MET A 62 -3.57 -5.14 -5.03
N ARG A 63 -4.36 -4.06 -4.95
CA ARG A 63 -5.49 -3.83 -5.87
C ARG A 63 -5.04 -3.74 -7.32
N ARG A 64 -3.91 -3.09 -7.60
CA ARG A 64 -3.34 -2.97 -8.94
C ARG A 64 -3.01 -4.35 -9.53
N TYR A 65 -2.37 -5.23 -8.77
CA TYR A 65 -2.10 -6.61 -9.20
C TYR A 65 -3.39 -7.37 -9.48
N LEU A 66 -4.34 -7.35 -8.54
CA LEU A 66 -5.61 -8.06 -8.69
C LEU A 66 -6.44 -7.55 -9.88
N ASN A 67 -6.46 -6.24 -10.12
CA ASN A 67 -7.14 -5.66 -11.28
C ASN A 67 -6.51 -6.09 -12.63
N LYS A 68 -5.23 -6.48 -12.62
CA LYS A 68 -4.54 -7.06 -13.78
C LYS A 68 -4.69 -8.59 -13.85
N GLY A 69 -5.46 -9.21 -12.97
CA GLY A 69 -5.60 -10.66 -12.89
C GLY A 69 -4.35 -11.37 -12.39
N GLN A 70 -3.47 -10.68 -11.67
CA GLN A 70 -2.22 -11.20 -11.14
C GLN A 70 -2.26 -11.26 -9.61
N LEU A 71 -1.54 -12.22 -9.03
CA LEU A 71 -1.30 -12.23 -7.59
C LEU A 71 -0.09 -11.34 -7.28
N PRO A 72 -0.17 -10.51 -6.23
CA PRO A 72 0.99 -9.75 -5.79
C PRO A 72 2.08 -10.68 -5.24
N PRO A 73 3.37 -10.29 -5.32
CA PRO A 73 4.42 -10.95 -4.57
C PRO A 73 4.12 -10.96 -3.07
N ALA A 74 4.53 -11.99 -2.34
CA ALA A 74 4.25 -12.11 -0.90
C ALA A 74 4.76 -10.87 -0.13
N ASP A 75 5.96 -10.41 -0.43
CA ASP A 75 6.59 -9.26 0.22
C ASP A 75 5.95 -7.90 -0.13
N ALA A 76 5.06 -7.85 -1.13
CA ALA A 76 4.25 -6.67 -1.42
C ALA A 76 2.98 -6.58 -0.56
N VAL A 77 2.62 -7.65 0.18
CA VAL A 77 1.40 -7.74 0.98
C VAL A 77 1.73 -7.45 2.44
N ARG A 78 1.65 -6.19 2.82
CA ARG A 78 1.86 -5.74 4.21
C ARG A 78 0.54 -5.70 4.94
N THR A 79 0.32 -6.64 5.85
CA THR A 79 -0.95 -6.80 6.58
C THR A 79 -1.30 -5.54 7.38
N GLU A 80 -0.33 -4.91 8.01
CA GLU A 80 -0.48 -3.65 8.76
C GLU A 80 -1.02 -2.53 7.88
N GLU A 81 -0.50 -2.37 6.66
CA GLU A 81 -0.94 -1.35 5.73
C GLU A 81 -2.34 -1.65 5.15
N LEU A 82 -2.68 -2.95 4.98
CA LEU A 82 -4.03 -3.35 4.58
C LEU A 82 -5.06 -2.99 5.65
N ILE A 83 -4.72 -3.17 6.92
CA ILE A 83 -5.57 -2.81 8.05
C ILE A 83 -5.71 -1.29 8.12
N ASN A 84 -4.61 -0.55 8.03
CA ASN A 84 -4.59 0.91 8.18
C ASN A 84 -5.19 1.67 6.99
N TYR A 85 -5.40 1.01 5.86
CA TYR A 85 -6.08 1.62 4.71
C TYR A 85 -7.52 2.01 5.01
N PHE A 86 -8.19 1.29 5.89
CA PHE A 86 -9.59 1.53 6.23
C PHE A 86 -9.73 2.53 7.38
N SER A 87 -10.77 3.35 7.32
CA SER A 87 -11.10 4.28 8.40
C SER A 87 -11.88 3.56 9.50
N TYR A 88 -11.49 3.81 10.75
CA TYR A 88 -12.14 3.27 11.93
C TYR A 88 -12.68 4.39 12.79
N ASP A 89 -13.89 4.22 13.33
CA ASP A 89 -14.51 5.18 14.25
C ASP A 89 -14.00 4.99 15.68
N TYR A 90 -12.74 5.36 15.88
CA TYR A 90 -12.15 5.37 17.22
C TYR A 90 -12.55 6.63 17.99
N ALA A 91 -12.84 6.47 19.27
CA ALA A 91 -13.11 7.60 20.15
C ALA A 91 -11.94 8.59 20.19
N LYS A 92 -12.25 9.88 20.07
CA LYS A 92 -11.24 10.95 20.14
C LYS A 92 -10.62 11.07 21.51
N PRO A 93 -9.37 11.55 21.64
CA PRO A 93 -8.78 11.91 22.91
C PRO A 93 -9.63 12.98 23.64
N THR A 94 -9.69 12.88 24.96
CA THR A 94 -10.38 13.86 25.82
C THR A 94 -9.39 14.65 26.64
N GLY A 95 -9.75 15.88 27.04
CA GLY A 95 -8.88 16.76 27.79
C GLY A 95 -7.58 17.10 27.04
N ASP A 96 -6.46 17.07 27.71
CA ASP A 96 -5.14 17.41 27.14
C ASP A 96 -4.37 16.23 26.57
N ALA A 97 -4.94 15.03 26.57
CA ALA A 97 -4.28 13.86 26.04
C ALA A 97 -4.03 14.00 24.52
N PRO A 98 -2.81 13.79 24.02
CA PRO A 98 -2.51 13.90 22.60
C PRO A 98 -3.02 12.70 21.80
N VAL A 99 -3.15 11.54 22.45
CA VAL A 99 -3.56 10.27 21.81
C VAL A 99 -4.51 9.52 22.72
N LYS A 100 -5.50 8.85 22.15
CA LYS A 100 -6.33 7.85 22.84
C LYS A 100 -5.96 6.47 22.33
N ILE A 101 -5.76 5.54 23.28
CA ILE A 101 -5.51 4.13 23.01
C ILE A 101 -6.79 3.36 23.32
N THR A 102 -7.23 2.53 22.41
CA THR A 102 -8.37 1.60 22.58
C THR A 102 -7.88 0.18 22.36
N THR A 103 -8.16 -0.70 23.29
CA THR A 103 -7.76 -2.11 23.18
C THR A 103 -8.99 -3.01 23.25
N GLU A 104 -8.97 -4.08 22.49
CA GLU A 104 -10.01 -5.08 22.48
C GLU A 104 -9.39 -6.46 22.25
N VAL A 105 -9.96 -7.48 22.91
CA VAL A 105 -9.53 -8.88 22.75
C VAL A 105 -10.69 -9.68 22.19
N GLY A 106 -10.45 -10.40 21.10
CA GLY A 106 -11.46 -11.22 20.42
C GLY A 106 -10.97 -12.64 20.16
N ALA A 107 -11.90 -13.49 19.74
CA ALA A 107 -11.55 -14.81 19.23
C ALA A 107 -10.82 -14.69 17.88
N CYS A 108 -9.85 -15.57 17.62
CA CYS A 108 -9.21 -15.66 16.33
C CYS A 108 -10.05 -16.57 15.40
N PRO A 109 -10.63 -16.06 14.29
CA PRO A 109 -11.53 -16.83 13.43
C PRO A 109 -10.88 -18.02 12.74
N TRP A 110 -9.60 -17.95 12.43
CA TRP A 110 -8.86 -19.00 11.72
C TRP A 110 -8.07 -19.93 12.65
N ASN A 111 -8.03 -19.65 13.95
CA ASN A 111 -7.39 -20.53 14.93
C ASN A 111 -8.04 -20.37 16.30
N PRO A 112 -8.89 -21.33 16.73
CA PRO A 112 -9.67 -21.21 17.96
C PRO A 112 -8.83 -21.21 19.25
N VAL A 113 -7.57 -21.68 19.17
CA VAL A 113 -6.64 -21.67 20.31
C VAL A 113 -6.07 -20.28 20.56
N HIS A 114 -6.03 -19.43 19.50
CA HIS A 114 -5.47 -18.10 19.57
C HIS A 114 -6.53 -17.04 19.96
N ARG A 115 -6.05 -15.89 20.38
CA ARG A 115 -6.83 -14.67 20.56
C ARG A 115 -6.22 -13.55 19.73
N LEU A 116 -7.05 -12.66 19.24
CA LEU A 116 -6.64 -11.44 18.59
C LEU A 116 -6.70 -10.29 19.58
N VAL A 117 -5.67 -9.48 19.61
CA VAL A 117 -5.65 -8.22 20.36
C VAL A 117 -5.63 -7.09 19.35
N ARG A 118 -6.67 -6.24 19.38
CA ARG A 118 -6.73 -5.01 18.60
C ARG A 118 -6.24 -3.86 19.47
N ILE A 119 -5.29 -3.10 18.93
CA ILE A 119 -4.79 -1.88 19.58
C ILE A 119 -5.01 -0.73 18.59
N GLY A 120 -5.98 0.12 18.90
CA GLY A 120 -6.32 1.29 18.09
C GLY A 120 -5.77 2.56 18.73
N LEU A 121 -5.09 3.37 17.93
CA LEU A 121 -4.56 4.67 18.35
C LEU A 121 -5.28 5.79 17.57
N LYS A 122 -5.84 6.75 18.28
CA LYS A 122 -6.44 7.95 17.71
C LYS A 122 -5.73 9.18 18.22
N ALA A 123 -5.03 9.88 17.34
CA ALA A 123 -4.41 11.16 17.68
C ALA A 123 -5.45 12.28 17.73
N ARG A 124 -5.14 13.33 18.46
CA ARG A 124 -5.92 14.58 18.48
C ARG A 124 -5.85 15.22 17.09
N GLU A 125 -6.99 15.61 16.58
CA GLU A 125 -7.07 16.36 15.33
C GLU A 125 -6.61 17.80 15.56
N ILE A 126 -5.74 18.29 14.71
CA ILE A 126 -5.29 19.68 14.73
C ILE A 126 -6.21 20.46 13.81
N PRO A 127 -6.94 21.50 14.29
CA PRO A 127 -7.77 22.33 13.44
C PRO A 127 -6.93 22.98 12.34
N THR A 128 -7.32 22.77 11.09
CA THR A 128 -6.56 23.26 9.92
C THR A 128 -6.59 24.79 9.78
N GLU A 129 -7.59 25.45 10.38
CA GLU A 129 -7.75 26.92 10.35
C GLU A 129 -6.58 27.63 11.05
N ASN A 130 -6.00 26.99 12.07
CA ASN A 130 -4.94 27.57 12.90
C ASN A 130 -3.53 27.14 12.46
N LEU A 131 -3.41 26.39 11.39
CA LEU A 131 -2.08 25.99 10.89
C LEU A 131 -1.34 27.18 10.28
N PRO A 132 -0.03 27.30 10.52
CA PRO A 132 0.79 28.31 9.87
C PRO A 132 0.74 28.16 8.35
N VAL A 133 1.18 29.18 7.63
CA VAL A 133 1.32 29.13 6.17
C VAL A 133 2.30 28.04 5.79
N SER A 134 1.89 27.19 4.86
CA SER A 134 2.73 26.12 4.36
C SER A 134 3.54 26.57 3.16
N ASN A 135 4.84 26.20 3.14
CA ASN A 135 5.68 26.30 1.97
C ASN A 135 6.05 24.87 1.54
N LEU A 136 5.44 24.40 0.48
CA LEU A 136 5.60 23.03 -0.01
C LEU A 136 6.54 23.04 -1.20
N VAL A 137 7.57 22.19 -1.15
CA VAL A 137 8.51 22.00 -2.26
C VAL A 137 8.43 20.55 -2.68
N PHE A 138 8.04 20.31 -3.93
CA PHE A 138 7.97 18.96 -4.51
C PHE A 138 9.16 18.74 -5.43
N LEU A 139 9.90 17.69 -5.20
CA LEU A 139 10.93 17.18 -6.09
C LEU A 139 10.37 15.98 -6.84
N ILE A 140 10.16 16.11 -8.14
CA ILE A 140 9.47 15.12 -8.96
C ILE A 140 10.44 14.51 -9.96
N ASP A 141 10.53 13.17 -9.92
CA ASP A 141 11.21 12.42 -10.97
C ASP A 141 10.34 12.42 -12.24
N VAL A 142 10.95 12.89 -13.35
CA VAL A 142 10.35 12.85 -14.69
C VAL A 142 11.19 12.03 -15.66
N SER A 143 12.04 11.13 -15.14
CA SER A 143 12.86 10.22 -15.95
C SER A 143 12.01 9.29 -16.83
N GLY A 144 12.64 8.64 -17.79
CA GLY A 144 11.95 7.74 -18.73
C GLY A 144 11.18 6.61 -18.03
N SER A 145 11.66 6.11 -16.89
CA SER A 145 10.97 5.10 -16.09
C SER A 145 9.66 5.58 -15.48
N MET A 146 9.46 6.90 -15.37
CA MET A 146 8.23 7.52 -14.87
C MET A 146 7.12 7.66 -15.92
N TYR A 147 7.37 7.32 -17.18
CA TYR A 147 6.31 7.35 -18.19
C TYR A 147 5.23 6.29 -17.91
N GLY A 148 3.98 6.68 -18.01
CA GLY A 148 2.82 5.81 -17.90
C GLY A 148 1.73 6.32 -16.97
N ALA A 149 0.52 5.81 -17.16
CA ALA A 149 -0.68 6.21 -16.44
C ALA A 149 -0.61 5.93 -14.92
N GLU A 150 0.11 4.89 -14.53
CA GLU A 150 0.26 4.45 -13.14
C GLU A 150 1.44 5.13 -12.43
N ARG A 151 2.15 6.02 -13.08
CA ARG A 151 3.36 6.70 -12.58
C ARG A 151 3.22 8.23 -12.68
N LEU A 152 3.85 8.86 -13.65
CA LEU A 152 3.86 10.34 -13.76
C LEU A 152 2.46 10.94 -13.89
N ASP A 153 1.55 10.30 -14.62
CA ASP A 153 0.18 10.80 -14.77
C ASP A 153 -0.62 10.68 -13.48
N LEU A 154 -0.34 9.65 -12.67
CA LEU A 154 -0.91 9.53 -11.34
C LEU A 154 -0.37 10.64 -10.41
N VAL A 155 0.93 10.92 -10.44
CA VAL A 155 1.54 12.04 -9.69
C VAL A 155 0.90 13.36 -10.07
N LYS A 156 0.75 13.65 -11.37
CA LYS A 156 0.06 14.87 -11.86
C LYS A 156 -1.36 14.97 -11.34
N SER A 157 -2.10 13.85 -11.35
CA SER A 157 -3.48 13.81 -10.86
C SER A 157 -3.55 14.06 -9.35
N SER A 158 -2.63 13.47 -8.59
CA SER A 158 -2.52 13.67 -7.14
C SER A 158 -2.17 15.12 -6.79
N LEU A 159 -1.24 15.74 -7.53
CA LEU A 159 -0.90 17.15 -7.33
C LEU A 159 -2.07 18.08 -7.64
N LYS A 160 -2.88 17.79 -8.67
CA LYS A 160 -4.11 18.56 -8.93
C LYS A 160 -5.12 18.47 -7.78
N LEU A 161 -5.27 17.28 -7.16
CA LEU A 161 -6.10 17.13 -5.97
C LEU A 161 -5.54 17.90 -4.78
N LEU A 162 -4.22 17.89 -4.60
CA LEU A 162 -3.56 18.64 -3.55
C LEU A 162 -3.84 20.15 -3.67
N VAL A 163 -3.70 20.72 -4.88
CA VAL A 163 -3.93 22.16 -5.13
C VAL A 163 -5.33 22.59 -4.67
N ASN A 164 -6.34 21.73 -4.84
CA ASN A 164 -7.71 22.02 -4.39
C ASN A 164 -7.86 22.06 -2.87
N ASN A 165 -6.90 21.56 -2.11
CA ASN A 165 -6.87 21.56 -0.66
C ASN A 165 -5.92 22.61 -0.06
N LEU A 166 -5.20 23.35 -0.89
CA LEU A 166 -4.33 24.43 -0.44
C LEU A 166 -5.14 25.68 -0.12
N ARG A 167 -4.63 26.46 0.81
CA ARG A 167 -5.19 27.79 1.16
C ARG A 167 -4.50 28.85 0.32
N ASP A 168 -5.16 29.97 0.08
CA ASP A 168 -4.62 31.10 -0.72
C ASP A 168 -3.26 31.63 -0.21
N LYS A 169 -2.99 31.43 1.08
CA LYS A 169 -1.74 31.83 1.73
C LYS A 169 -0.62 30.82 1.61
N ASP A 170 -0.90 29.59 1.20
CA ASP A 170 0.11 28.55 1.06
C ASP A 170 0.91 28.74 -0.23
N ARG A 171 2.17 28.33 -0.23
CA ARG A 171 3.08 28.44 -1.36
C ARG A 171 3.52 27.07 -1.82
N VAL A 172 3.68 26.92 -3.14
CA VAL A 172 4.13 25.68 -3.76
C VAL A 172 5.28 25.99 -4.70
N ALA A 173 6.32 25.18 -4.61
CA ALA A 173 7.38 25.11 -5.62
C ALA A 173 7.49 23.68 -6.13
N ILE A 174 7.70 23.53 -7.43
CA ILE A 174 7.88 22.22 -8.06
C ILE A 174 9.27 22.22 -8.72
N VAL A 175 10.11 21.28 -8.33
CA VAL A 175 11.39 20.99 -8.94
C VAL A 175 11.29 19.65 -9.62
N VAL A 176 11.67 19.58 -10.89
CA VAL A 176 11.67 18.33 -11.65
C VAL A 176 13.11 17.93 -11.93
N TYR A 177 13.37 16.62 -11.86
CA TYR A 177 14.65 16.08 -12.30
C TYR A 177 14.43 14.90 -13.23
N SER A 178 15.41 14.68 -14.10
CA SER A 178 15.49 13.53 -14.97
C SER A 178 16.93 13.06 -14.98
N GLY A 179 17.17 11.77 -15.05
CA GLY A 179 18.50 11.17 -14.99
C GLY A 179 19.52 11.66 -16.05
N ALA A 180 19.07 12.49 -16.99
CA ALA A 180 19.93 13.34 -17.83
C ALA A 180 19.72 14.78 -17.37
N ALA A 181 20.72 15.37 -16.72
CA ALA A 181 20.69 16.71 -16.16
C ALA A 181 20.07 17.74 -17.11
N GLY A 182 19.02 18.37 -16.66
CA GLY A 182 18.35 19.46 -17.37
C GLY A 182 17.32 20.11 -16.47
N GLU A 183 17.71 21.13 -15.71
CA GLU A 183 16.78 22.07 -15.12
C GLU A 183 15.90 22.64 -16.23
N ARG A 184 14.61 22.42 -16.14
CA ARG A 184 13.59 23.18 -16.85
C ARG A 184 12.59 23.69 -15.84
N LEU A 185 12.88 24.86 -15.31
CA LEU A 185 11.84 25.74 -14.77
C LEU A 185 11.37 26.64 -15.91
N PRO A 186 10.07 26.81 -16.09
CA PRO A 186 9.55 27.89 -16.93
C PRO A 186 9.75 29.23 -16.24
#